data_270c8818e6efaa86372f540368a1d26e
#
_entry.id   270c8818e6efaa86372f540368a1d26e
#
_cell.length_a   1.000
_cell.length_b   1.000
_cell.length_c   1.000
_cell.angle_alpha   90.00
_cell.angle_beta   90.00
_cell.angle_gamma   90.00
#
_symmetry.space_group_name_H-M   'P 1'
#
loop_
_entity.id
_entity.type
_entity.pdbx_description
1 polymer ?
#
loop_
_entity_poly.entity_id
_entity_poly.type
_entity_poly.pdbx_seq_one_letter_code
_entity_poly.pdbx_strand_id
1 'polypeptide(L)'
;IMCGMSAAFSAVFGTPMAAAVFAMEVVSVGVMYYAALFPSLLASVIAHQVALQLGGGTTAFTLSGVPENTDVLLIVKLVAFGVVCAGLSALVCIIFHKIGHLFKHFLPNQYACIAVGGAVVVLISLLLGTRDYNGAGMQVIERAIAGHAAYEAFFLKLVLTAITIGVGYKGGEIVPVLFIGATFGAAYGGFFGLAPSFAAGLGMTAVFCGVTNSPLTSILLAYELFGGQSLALFALVIAISYMLSGYYGLYSEQKILYSKLQPRYIDRKTK
;
A
#
# COMPACT_ATOMS: atom_id res chain seq x y z
N ILE A 1 1.62 -12.30 18.16
CA ILE A 1 1.18 -11.14 17.37
C ILE A 1 1.58 -11.34 15.90
N MET A 2 2.85 -11.59 15.55
CA MET A 2 3.32 -11.77 14.17
C MET A 2 2.52 -12.85 13.41
N CYS A 3 2.27 -14.02 14.03
CA CYS A 3 1.44 -15.07 13.42
C CYS A 3 0.00 -14.60 13.13
N GLY A 4 -0.60 -13.82 14.03
CA GLY A 4 -1.94 -13.28 13.80
C GLY A 4 -1.96 -12.24 12.67
N MET A 5 -0.93 -11.39 12.58
CA MET A 5 -0.77 -10.42 11.49
C MET A 5 -0.60 -11.13 10.13
N SER A 6 0.27 -12.13 10.08
CA SER A 6 0.52 -12.88 8.84
C SER A 6 -0.72 -13.69 8.42
N ALA A 7 -1.42 -14.33 9.35
CA ALA A 7 -2.65 -15.05 9.08
C ALA A 7 -3.74 -14.13 8.51
N ALA A 8 -3.98 -12.99 9.16
CA ALA A 8 -4.99 -12.02 8.72
C ALA A 8 -4.67 -11.44 7.33
N PHE A 9 -3.41 -11.03 7.10
CA PHE A 9 -2.98 -10.49 5.82
C PHE A 9 -3.14 -11.53 4.70
N SER A 10 -2.71 -12.77 4.96
CA SER A 10 -2.80 -13.88 4.00
C SER A 10 -4.24 -14.23 3.66
N ALA A 11 -5.13 -14.27 4.66
CA ALA A 11 -6.55 -14.56 4.44
C ALA A 11 -7.26 -13.49 3.59
N VAL A 12 -6.85 -12.20 3.74
CA VAL A 12 -7.47 -11.07 3.01
C VAL A 12 -6.93 -10.97 1.58
N PHE A 13 -5.62 -11.11 1.39
CA PHE A 13 -4.96 -10.85 0.10
C PHE A 13 -4.64 -12.12 -0.71
N GLY A 14 -4.73 -13.28 -0.11
CA GLY A 14 -4.37 -14.53 -0.77
C GLY A 14 -2.86 -14.67 -1.03
N THR A 15 -2.01 -14.00 -0.23
CA THR A 15 -0.56 -13.87 -0.43
C THR A 15 0.22 -14.38 0.79
N PRO A 16 0.35 -15.70 0.98
CA PRO A 16 0.92 -16.28 2.20
C PRO A 16 2.41 -15.97 2.39
N MET A 17 3.22 -15.91 1.35
CA MET A 17 4.65 -15.58 1.49
C MET A 17 4.86 -14.12 1.87
N ALA A 18 4.22 -13.21 1.16
CA ALA A 18 4.28 -11.78 1.46
C ALA A 18 3.76 -11.51 2.89
N ALA A 19 2.66 -12.16 3.30
CA ALA A 19 2.09 -12.02 4.64
C ALA A 19 3.05 -12.43 5.76
N ALA A 20 3.76 -13.55 5.60
CA ALA A 20 4.73 -14.03 6.58
C ALA A 20 5.91 -13.06 6.72
N VAL A 21 6.44 -12.57 5.61
CA VAL A 21 7.56 -11.61 5.60
C VAL A 21 7.10 -10.24 6.11
N PHE A 22 5.88 -9.79 5.77
CA PHE A 22 5.31 -8.54 6.26
C PHE A 22 5.30 -8.46 7.79
N ALA A 23 4.85 -9.52 8.45
CA ALA A 23 4.80 -9.55 9.91
C ALA A 23 6.17 -9.39 10.57
N MET A 24 7.26 -9.81 9.90
CA MET A 24 8.63 -9.67 10.40
C MET A 24 9.27 -8.33 10.04
N GLU A 25 8.91 -7.77 8.89
CA GLU A 25 9.55 -6.58 8.31
C GLU A 25 8.93 -5.27 8.82
N VAL A 26 7.60 -5.26 9.02
CA VAL A 26 6.86 -4.03 9.37
C VAL A 26 7.13 -3.53 10.78
N VAL A 27 7.56 -4.40 11.70
CA VAL A 27 7.77 -4.05 13.11
C VAL A 27 9.01 -3.16 13.29
N SER A 28 10.10 -3.48 12.57
CA SER A 28 11.37 -2.77 12.72
C SER A 28 12.10 -2.70 11.37
N VAL A 29 12.25 -1.51 10.84
CA VAL A 29 12.98 -1.28 9.58
C VAL A 29 14.49 -1.50 9.79
N GLY A 30 15.05 -2.38 8.97
CA GLY A 30 16.47 -2.73 9.00
C GLY A 30 16.83 -3.94 9.87
N VAL A 31 15.87 -4.53 10.59
CA VAL A 31 16.08 -5.77 11.36
C VAL A 31 14.87 -6.69 11.19
N MET A 32 15.11 -7.94 10.78
CA MET A 32 14.09 -8.96 10.65
C MET A 32 14.18 -10.00 11.77
N TYR A 33 13.06 -10.35 12.37
CA TYR A 33 12.98 -11.39 13.40
C TYR A 33 12.82 -12.77 12.78
N TYR A 34 13.92 -13.37 12.30
CA TYR A 34 13.91 -14.66 11.61
C TYR A 34 13.34 -15.82 12.44
N ALA A 35 13.38 -15.74 13.77
CA ALA A 35 12.73 -16.73 14.64
C ALA A 35 11.19 -16.82 14.42
N ALA A 36 10.58 -15.75 13.91
CA ALA A 36 9.16 -15.73 13.58
C ALA A 36 8.84 -16.28 12.18
N LEU A 37 9.84 -16.57 11.33
CA LEU A 37 9.62 -16.97 9.94
C LEU A 37 8.76 -18.23 9.83
N PHE A 38 9.17 -19.32 10.50
CA PHE A 38 8.44 -20.58 10.42
C PHE A 38 7.03 -20.46 10.98
N PRO A 39 6.80 -19.96 12.21
CA PRO A 39 5.45 -19.87 12.77
C PRO A 39 4.55 -18.88 11.99
N SER A 40 5.08 -17.80 11.45
CA SER A 40 4.33 -16.84 10.63
C SER A 40 3.95 -17.44 9.28
N LEU A 41 4.88 -18.15 8.63
CA LEU A 41 4.62 -18.83 7.36
C LEU A 41 3.56 -19.94 7.52
N LEU A 42 3.68 -20.76 8.57
CA LEU A 42 2.68 -21.79 8.85
C LEU A 42 1.30 -21.17 9.08
N ALA A 43 1.22 -20.12 9.89
CA ALA A 43 -0.02 -19.42 10.19
C ALA A 43 -0.64 -18.80 8.92
N SER A 44 0.17 -18.20 8.04
CA SER A 44 -0.30 -17.58 6.80
C SER A 44 -0.83 -18.60 5.80
N VAL A 45 -0.13 -19.74 5.63
CA VAL A 45 -0.55 -20.81 4.71
C VAL A 45 -1.86 -21.45 5.19
N ILE A 46 -1.96 -21.77 6.49
CA ILE A 46 -3.19 -22.33 7.07
C ILE A 46 -4.35 -21.34 6.91
N ALA A 47 -4.14 -20.06 7.23
CA ALA A 47 -5.18 -19.04 7.12
C ALA A 47 -5.66 -18.86 5.67
N HIS A 48 -4.74 -18.91 4.69
CA HIS A 48 -5.08 -18.87 3.28
C HIS A 48 -5.96 -20.06 2.87
N GLN A 49 -5.58 -21.27 3.26
CA GLN A 49 -6.35 -22.47 2.92
C GLN A 49 -7.75 -22.44 3.56
N VAL A 50 -7.85 -22.00 4.81
CA VAL A 50 -9.15 -21.84 5.49
C VAL A 50 -10.00 -20.79 4.79
N ALA A 51 -9.41 -19.65 4.41
CA ALA A 51 -10.12 -18.60 3.68
C ALA A 51 -10.68 -19.11 2.35
N LEU A 52 -9.91 -19.90 1.58
CA LEU A 52 -10.37 -20.51 0.34
C LEU A 52 -11.55 -21.48 0.58
N GLN A 53 -11.50 -22.29 1.62
CA GLN A 53 -12.59 -23.21 1.96
C GLN A 53 -13.88 -22.49 2.38
N LEU A 54 -13.75 -21.28 2.96
CA LEU A 54 -14.89 -20.44 3.35
C LEU A 54 -15.41 -19.56 2.20
N GLY A 55 -14.91 -19.73 0.99
CA GLY A 55 -15.34 -18.96 -0.19
C GLY A 55 -14.54 -17.67 -0.44
N GLY A 56 -13.42 -17.49 0.25
CA GLY A 56 -12.45 -16.41 -0.06
C GLY A 56 -11.82 -16.66 -1.44
N GLY A 57 -11.62 -15.60 -2.21
CA GLY A 57 -10.94 -15.65 -3.49
C GLY A 57 -9.43 -15.46 -3.38
N THR A 58 -8.69 -15.95 -4.37
CA THR A 58 -7.30 -15.52 -4.60
C THR A 58 -7.31 -14.19 -5.35
N THR A 59 -6.58 -13.20 -4.85
CA THR A 59 -6.42 -11.89 -5.49
C THR A 59 -5.26 -11.93 -6.52
N ALA A 60 -5.31 -12.84 -7.48
CA ALA A 60 -4.33 -12.86 -8.57
C ALA A 60 -4.83 -11.97 -9.72
N PHE A 61 -3.96 -11.09 -10.19
CA PHE A 61 -4.27 -10.16 -11.28
C PHE A 61 -3.38 -10.45 -12.49
N THR A 62 -3.93 -10.30 -13.69
CA THR A 62 -3.17 -10.37 -14.93
C THR A 62 -2.83 -8.96 -15.41
N LEU A 63 -1.55 -8.68 -15.63
CA LEU A 63 -1.09 -7.41 -16.17
C LEU A 63 -1.03 -7.47 -17.68
N SER A 64 -1.45 -6.39 -18.34
CA SER A 64 -1.29 -6.19 -19.78
C SER A 64 -0.22 -5.14 -20.06
N GLY A 65 0.45 -5.28 -21.23
CA GLY A 65 1.47 -4.33 -21.68
C GLY A 65 2.75 -4.38 -20.85
N VAL A 66 3.06 -5.54 -20.27
CA VAL A 66 4.33 -5.78 -19.59
C VAL A 66 5.45 -5.79 -20.64
N PRO A 67 6.53 -5.00 -20.48
CA PRO A 67 7.63 -4.95 -21.43
C PRO A 67 8.34 -6.31 -21.54
N GLU A 68 8.50 -6.83 -22.76
CA GLU A 68 9.26 -8.05 -23.02
C GLU A 68 10.78 -7.79 -23.02
N ASN A 69 11.19 -6.62 -23.49
CA ASN A 69 12.58 -6.21 -23.55
C ASN A 69 12.85 -5.08 -22.56
N THR A 70 13.98 -5.18 -21.88
CA THR A 70 14.45 -4.15 -20.95
C THR A 70 15.57 -3.35 -21.61
N ASP A 71 15.26 -2.14 -22.04
CA ASP A 71 16.23 -1.18 -22.54
C ASP A 71 16.56 -0.10 -21.49
N VAL A 72 17.62 0.65 -21.73
CA VAL A 72 18.07 1.71 -20.82
C VAL A 72 16.99 2.79 -20.64
N LEU A 73 16.23 3.09 -21.71
CA LEU A 73 15.17 4.10 -21.66
C LEU A 73 14.04 3.67 -20.72
N LEU A 74 13.67 2.40 -20.77
CA LEU A 74 12.68 1.84 -19.85
C LEU A 74 13.15 1.94 -18.40
N ILE A 75 14.41 1.61 -18.11
CA ILE A 75 14.99 1.75 -16.77
C ILE A 75 14.89 3.19 -16.27
N VAL A 76 15.25 4.18 -17.11
CA VAL A 76 15.12 5.61 -16.73
C VAL A 76 13.67 6.00 -16.43
N LYS A 77 12.71 5.53 -17.23
CA LYS A 77 11.27 5.76 -17.00
C LYS A 77 10.82 5.16 -15.68
N LEU A 78 11.23 3.92 -15.38
CA LEU A 78 10.91 3.23 -14.13
C LEU A 78 11.53 3.93 -12.91
N VAL A 79 12.77 4.42 -13.03
CA VAL A 79 13.41 5.22 -11.98
C VAL A 79 12.59 6.49 -11.71
N ALA A 80 12.25 7.24 -12.76
CA ALA A 80 11.44 8.46 -12.62
C ALA A 80 10.07 8.17 -11.99
N PHE A 81 9.39 7.10 -12.42
CA PHE A 81 8.12 6.66 -11.86
C PHE A 81 8.27 6.28 -10.37
N GLY A 82 9.33 5.55 -10.00
CA GLY A 82 9.64 5.18 -8.61
C GLY A 82 9.86 6.39 -7.70
N VAL A 83 10.51 7.45 -8.20
CA VAL A 83 10.70 8.72 -7.46
C VAL A 83 9.35 9.37 -7.15
N VAL A 84 8.45 9.40 -8.13
CA VAL A 84 7.10 9.96 -7.93
C VAL A 84 6.28 9.11 -6.96
N CYS A 85 6.35 7.79 -7.05
CA CYS A 85 5.72 6.87 -6.09
C CYS A 85 6.23 7.09 -4.65
N ALA A 86 7.55 7.35 -4.48
CA ALA A 86 8.13 7.69 -3.18
C ALA A 86 7.54 9.00 -2.62
N GLY A 87 7.41 10.03 -3.45
CA GLY A 87 6.78 11.30 -3.08
C GLY A 87 5.31 11.11 -2.68
N LEU A 88 4.57 10.31 -3.45
CA LEU A 88 3.18 9.97 -3.14
C LEU A 88 3.08 9.21 -1.80
N SER A 89 3.97 8.26 -1.54
CA SER A 89 4.03 7.52 -0.28
C SER A 89 4.23 8.44 0.92
N ALA A 90 5.17 9.38 0.83
CA ALA A 90 5.40 10.37 1.88
C ALA A 90 4.16 11.28 2.08
N LEU A 91 3.52 11.70 0.99
CA LEU A 91 2.29 12.51 1.03
C LEU A 91 1.15 11.77 1.74
N VAL A 92 0.94 10.48 1.43
CA VAL A 92 -0.07 9.62 2.08
C VAL A 92 0.16 9.59 3.59
N CYS A 93 1.39 9.31 4.04
CA CYS A 93 1.73 9.27 5.46
C CYS A 93 1.47 10.62 6.15
N ILE A 94 1.92 11.73 5.53
CA ILE A 94 1.74 13.07 6.08
C ILE A 94 0.25 13.42 6.22
N ILE A 95 -0.56 13.12 5.21
CA ILE A 95 -2.00 13.43 5.22
C ILE A 95 -2.72 12.60 6.27
N PHE A 96 -2.45 11.29 6.36
CA PHE A 96 -3.08 10.43 7.36
C PHE A 96 -2.80 10.91 8.79
N HIS A 97 -1.55 11.28 9.10
CA HIS A 97 -1.21 11.79 10.43
C HIS A 97 -1.78 13.19 10.70
N LYS A 98 -1.67 14.13 9.74
CA LYS A 98 -2.12 15.52 9.95
C LYS A 98 -3.64 15.64 10.07
N ILE A 99 -4.42 14.92 9.28
CA ILE A 99 -5.90 15.02 9.33
C ILE A 99 -6.42 14.56 10.69
N GLY A 100 -5.86 13.50 11.26
CA GLY A 100 -6.24 13.06 12.61
C GLY A 100 -5.97 14.11 13.69
N HIS A 101 -4.84 14.81 13.61
CA HIS A 101 -4.54 15.91 14.53
C HIS A 101 -5.46 17.12 14.32
N LEU A 102 -5.80 17.44 13.08
CA LEU A 102 -6.67 18.56 12.74
C LEU A 102 -8.08 18.37 13.34
N PHE A 103 -8.69 17.20 13.14
CA PHE A 103 -10.02 16.91 13.69
C PHE A 103 -10.04 16.97 15.23
N LYS A 104 -9.03 16.41 15.90
CA LYS A 104 -8.92 16.45 17.36
C LYS A 104 -8.75 17.87 17.91
N HIS A 105 -8.12 18.74 17.14
CA HIS A 105 -7.94 20.15 17.55
C HIS A 105 -9.26 20.93 17.49
N PHE A 106 -10.07 20.74 16.43
CA PHE A 106 -11.33 21.45 16.27
C PHE A 106 -12.50 20.85 17.07
N LEU A 107 -12.47 19.53 17.29
CA LEU A 107 -13.55 18.78 17.93
C LEU A 107 -12.98 17.91 19.07
N PRO A 108 -12.84 18.47 20.28
CA PRO A 108 -12.27 17.75 21.42
C PRO A 108 -13.17 16.59 21.90
N ASN A 109 -14.48 16.65 21.62
CA ASN A 109 -15.42 15.58 21.94
C ASN A 109 -15.33 14.49 20.87
N GLN A 110 -14.88 13.28 21.25
CA GLN A 110 -14.68 12.16 20.34
C GLN A 110 -15.97 11.72 19.63
N TYR A 111 -17.11 11.75 20.29
CA TYR A 111 -18.40 11.40 19.67
C TYR A 111 -18.81 12.41 18.61
N ALA A 112 -18.63 13.71 18.89
CA ALA A 112 -18.89 14.77 17.91
C ALA A 112 -17.92 14.66 16.72
N CYS A 113 -16.66 14.37 16.96
CA CYS A 113 -15.64 14.17 15.92
C CYS A 113 -16.04 13.05 14.95
N ILE A 114 -16.44 11.88 15.47
CA ILE A 114 -16.89 10.73 14.67
C ILE A 114 -18.16 11.07 13.89
N ALA A 115 -19.16 11.72 14.54
CA ALA A 115 -20.41 12.07 13.88
C ALA A 115 -20.21 13.08 12.73
N VAL A 116 -19.43 14.13 12.97
CA VAL A 116 -19.11 15.15 11.95
C VAL A 116 -18.29 14.53 10.81
N GLY A 117 -17.25 13.74 11.13
CA GLY A 117 -16.44 13.11 10.10
C GLY A 117 -17.23 12.12 9.25
N GLY A 118 -18.10 11.32 9.86
CA GLY A 118 -19.02 10.42 9.14
C GLY A 118 -19.97 11.21 8.23
N ALA A 119 -20.56 12.30 8.72
CA ALA A 119 -21.42 13.17 7.92
C ALA A 119 -20.69 13.78 6.72
N VAL A 120 -19.43 14.22 6.91
CA VAL A 120 -18.57 14.73 5.82
C VAL A 120 -18.31 13.66 4.76
N VAL A 121 -17.99 12.43 5.16
CA VAL A 121 -17.76 11.32 4.21
C VAL A 121 -19.03 11.01 3.42
N VAL A 122 -20.19 10.96 4.09
CA VAL A 122 -21.49 10.75 3.42
C VAL A 122 -21.80 11.90 2.44
N LEU A 123 -21.61 13.15 2.87
CA LEU A 123 -21.85 14.33 2.03
C LEU A 123 -20.96 14.30 0.77
N ILE A 124 -19.67 14.03 0.92
CA ILE A 124 -18.75 13.90 -0.24
C ILE A 124 -19.21 12.78 -1.17
N SER A 125 -19.60 11.61 -0.63
CA SER A 125 -20.07 10.47 -1.44
C SER A 125 -21.37 10.81 -2.20
N LEU A 126 -22.28 11.58 -1.59
CA LEU A 126 -23.52 12.04 -2.25
C LEU A 126 -23.22 13.06 -3.36
N LEU A 127 -22.30 14.00 -3.11
CA LEU A 127 -21.90 14.99 -4.11
C LEU A 127 -21.19 14.36 -5.32
N LEU A 128 -20.40 13.33 -5.08
CA LEU A 128 -19.73 12.58 -6.16
C LEU A 128 -20.68 11.65 -6.94
N GLY A 129 -21.86 11.34 -6.39
CA GLY A 129 -22.81 10.42 -7.00
C GLY A 129 -22.33 8.98 -7.15
N THR A 130 -21.22 8.61 -6.49
CA THR A 130 -20.62 7.28 -6.55
C THR A 130 -20.17 6.79 -5.17
N ARG A 131 -20.19 5.47 -4.99
CA ARG A 131 -19.64 4.80 -3.79
C ARG A 131 -18.32 4.09 -4.04
N ASP A 132 -17.71 4.28 -5.20
CA ASP A 132 -16.48 3.63 -5.64
C ASP A 132 -15.30 3.86 -4.68
N TYR A 133 -15.30 4.99 -3.99
CA TYR A 133 -14.23 5.38 -3.06
C TYR A 133 -14.49 4.97 -1.61
N ASN A 134 -15.68 4.41 -1.32
CA ASN A 134 -16.06 3.94 0.00
C ASN A 134 -15.59 2.49 0.24
N GLY A 135 -15.42 2.10 1.51
CA GLY A 135 -14.97 0.76 1.88
C GLY A 135 -13.61 0.38 1.29
N ALA A 136 -13.40 -0.89 0.99
CA ALA A 136 -12.14 -1.41 0.45
C ALA A 136 -11.86 -0.93 -0.99
N GLY A 137 -12.88 -0.92 -1.86
CA GLY A 137 -12.75 -0.48 -3.25
C GLY A 137 -12.05 -1.46 -4.17
N MET A 138 -12.15 -2.78 -3.91
CA MET A 138 -11.50 -3.83 -4.71
C MET A 138 -11.87 -3.76 -6.18
N GLN A 139 -13.13 -3.49 -6.51
CA GLN A 139 -13.59 -3.34 -7.91
C GLN A 139 -12.88 -2.20 -8.66
N VAL A 140 -12.52 -1.13 -7.95
CA VAL A 140 -11.77 -0.02 -8.56
C VAL A 140 -10.30 -0.40 -8.75
N ILE A 141 -9.72 -1.16 -7.82
CA ILE A 141 -8.36 -1.73 -7.97
C ILE A 141 -8.32 -2.64 -9.20
N GLU A 142 -9.30 -3.54 -9.36
CA GLU A 142 -9.41 -4.42 -10.53
C GLU A 142 -9.52 -3.63 -11.84
N ARG A 143 -10.36 -2.60 -11.88
CA ARG A 143 -10.47 -1.70 -13.04
C ARG A 143 -9.16 -0.96 -13.32
N ALA A 144 -8.47 -0.49 -12.30
CA ALA A 144 -7.17 0.18 -12.44
C ALA A 144 -6.11 -0.77 -13.02
N ILE A 145 -6.07 -2.03 -12.55
CA ILE A 145 -5.17 -3.05 -13.08
C ILE A 145 -5.55 -3.44 -14.51
N ALA A 146 -6.83 -3.40 -14.87
CA ALA A 146 -7.27 -3.53 -16.27
C ALA A 146 -6.89 -2.31 -17.14
N GLY A 147 -6.27 -1.27 -16.56
CA GLY A 147 -5.81 -0.08 -17.27
C GLY A 147 -6.80 1.09 -17.27
N HIS A 148 -7.88 1.01 -16.49
CA HIS A 148 -8.92 2.03 -16.45
C HIS A 148 -9.03 2.64 -15.05
N ALA A 149 -8.56 3.87 -14.88
CA ALA A 149 -8.71 4.62 -13.64
C ALA A 149 -9.05 6.09 -13.91
N ALA A 150 -9.93 6.66 -13.09
CA ALA A 150 -10.17 8.08 -13.08
C ALA A 150 -8.96 8.82 -12.48
N TYR A 151 -8.62 9.98 -13.04
CA TYR A 151 -7.45 10.74 -12.59
C TYR A 151 -7.54 11.20 -11.13
N GLU A 152 -8.74 11.49 -10.67
CA GLU A 152 -9.03 11.93 -9.30
C GLU A 152 -9.12 10.78 -8.28
N ALA A 153 -9.20 9.51 -8.73
CA ALA A 153 -9.52 8.38 -7.87
C ALA A 153 -8.55 8.21 -6.70
N PHE A 154 -7.24 8.31 -6.96
CA PHE A 154 -6.22 8.17 -5.92
C PHE A 154 -6.36 9.28 -4.85
N PHE A 155 -6.64 10.50 -5.26
CA PHE A 155 -6.75 11.65 -4.36
C PHE A 155 -8.03 11.59 -3.52
N LEU A 156 -9.17 11.27 -4.13
CA LEU A 156 -10.44 11.10 -3.41
C LEU A 156 -10.36 9.98 -2.38
N LYS A 157 -9.75 8.84 -2.75
CA LYS A 157 -9.51 7.75 -1.80
C LYS A 157 -8.62 8.17 -0.65
N LEU A 158 -7.54 8.89 -0.94
CA LEU A 158 -6.62 9.41 0.06
C LEU A 158 -7.35 10.31 1.08
N VAL A 159 -8.14 11.27 0.60
CA VAL A 159 -8.86 12.22 1.45
C VAL A 159 -9.94 11.52 2.28
N LEU A 160 -10.79 10.69 1.65
CA LEU A 160 -11.87 9.99 2.35
C LEU A 160 -11.33 9.02 3.42
N THR A 161 -10.26 8.31 3.12
CA THR A 161 -9.60 7.41 4.08
C THR A 161 -8.99 8.19 5.23
N ALA A 162 -8.28 9.29 4.94
CA ALA A 162 -7.66 10.12 5.96
C ALA A 162 -8.69 10.74 6.91
N ILE A 163 -9.85 11.18 6.40
CA ILE A 163 -10.96 11.66 7.22
C ILE A 163 -11.48 10.52 8.09
N THR A 164 -11.81 9.38 7.48
CA THR A 164 -12.41 8.23 8.19
C THR A 164 -11.54 7.76 9.35
N ILE A 165 -10.26 7.54 9.10
CA ILE A 165 -9.32 7.10 10.15
C ILE A 165 -9.03 8.23 11.14
N GLY A 166 -8.85 9.45 10.63
CA GLY A 166 -8.49 10.61 11.43
C GLY A 166 -9.53 10.98 12.48
N VAL A 167 -10.83 10.80 12.20
CA VAL A 167 -11.90 11.06 13.18
C VAL A 167 -12.12 9.92 14.17
N GLY A 168 -11.44 8.77 13.99
CA GLY A 168 -11.41 7.69 14.97
C GLY A 168 -12.19 6.43 14.57
N TYR A 169 -12.70 6.33 13.34
CA TYR A 169 -13.22 5.06 12.85
C TYR A 169 -12.09 4.02 12.78
N LYS A 170 -12.40 2.79 13.21
CA LYS A 170 -11.47 1.68 13.10
C LYS A 170 -11.58 1.05 11.72
N GLY A 171 -10.45 0.94 11.03
CA GLY A 171 -10.37 0.36 9.69
C GLY A 171 -8.94 -0.01 9.31
N GLY A 172 -8.79 -0.75 8.20
CA GLY A 172 -7.49 -1.08 7.63
C GLY A 172 -6.99 0.03 6.73
N GLU A 173 -5.72 0.37 6.84
CA GLU A 173 -5.05 1.40 6.03
C GLU A 173 -4.39 0.80 4.78
N ILE A 174 -4.09 -0.50 4.78
CA ILE A 174 -3.34 -1.18 3.73
C ILE A 174 -4.10 -1.20 2.40
N VAL A 175 -5.38 -1.62 2.41
CA VAL A 175 -6.18 -1.70 1.17
C VAL A 175 -6.36 -0.32 0.52
N PRO A 176 -6.68 0.76 1.26
CA PRO A 176 -6.67 2.12 0.71
C PRO A 176 -5.34 2.54 0.09
N VAL A 177 -4.21 2.13 0.67
CA VAL A 177 -2.88 2.43 0.12
C VAL A 177 -2.65 1.69 -1.20
N LEU A 178 -3.01 0.41 -1.27
CA LEU A 178 -2.96 -0.36 -2.52
C LEU A 178 -3.86 0.26 -3.60
N PHE A 179 -5.06 0.71 -3.22
CA PHE A 179 -5.97 1.43 -4.11
C PHE A 179 -5.33 2.71 -4.66
N ILE A 180 -4.76 3.55 -3.77
CA ILE A 180 -4.10 4.81 -4.14
C ILE A 180 -2.97 4.54 -5.13
N GLY A 181 -2.12 3.55 -4.84
CA GLY A 181 -1.00 3.17 -5.70
C GLY A 181 -1.46 2.65 -7.06
N ALA A 182 -2.45 1.75 -7.11
CA ALA A 182 -2.98 1.19 -8.34
C ALA A 182 -3.64 2.24 -9.23
N THR A 183 -4.52 3.07 -8.66
CA THR A 183 -5.23 4.11 -9.44
C THR A 183 -4.30 5.22 -9.89
N PHE A 184 -3.34 5.62 -9.07
CA PHE A 184 -2.31 6.56 -9.47
C PHE A 184 -1.47 6.00 -10.62
N GLY A 185 -1.00 4.75 -10.50
CA GLY A 185 -0.22 4.09 -11.55
C GLY A 185 -0.97 4.01 -12.87
N ALA A 186 -2.23 3.55 -12.86
CA ALA A 186 -3.05 3.46 -14.07
C ALA A 186 -3.29 4.83 -14.73
N ALA A 187 -3.61 5.85 -13.93
CA ALA A 187 -3.96 7.17 -14.44
C ALA A 187 -2.74 7.96 -14.96
N TYR A 188 -1.61 7.86 -14.27
CA TYR A 188 -0.45 8.71 -14.53
C TYR A 188 0.75 7.98 -15.15
N GLY A 189 0.74 6.64 -15.21
CA GLY A 189 1.81 5.86 -15.83
C GLY A 189 2.09 6.22 -17.29
N GLY A 190 1.03 6.63 -18.02
CA GLY A 190 1.14 7.08 -19.40
C GLY A 190 2.09 8.27 -19.61
N PHE A 191 2.23 9.18 -18.63
CA PHE A 191 3.21 10.29 -18.70
C PHE A 191 4.66 9.81 -18.73
N PHE A 192 4.91 8.63 -18.21
CA PHE A 192 6.21 7.96 -18.24
C PHE A 192 6.34 7.00 -19.43
N GLY A 193 5.31 6.93 -20.30
CA GLY A 193 5.26 5.99 -21.42
C GLY A 193 5.21 4.52 -20.98
N LEU A 194 4.58 4.26 -19.84
CA LEU A 194 4.28 2.93 -19.31
C LEU A 194 2.83 2.53 -19.65
N ALA A 195 2.60 1.25 -19.94
CA ALA A 195 1.23 0.76 -20.13
C ALA A 195 0.43 0.92 -18.82
N PRO A 196 -0.83 1.42 -18.86
CA PRO A 196 -1.62 1.72 -17.67
C PRO A 196 -1.76 0.54 -16.70
N SER A 197 -1.99 -0.66 -17.21
CA SER A 197 -2.10 -1.88 -16.39
C SER A 197 -0.78 -2.21 -15.67
N PHE A 198 0.33 -2.18 -16.39
CA PHE A 198 1.65 -2.42 -15.80
C PHE A 198 2.02 -1.35 -14.78
N ALA A 199 1.76 -0.07 -15.09
CA ALA A 199 2.00 1.04 -14.17
C ALA A 199 1.09 0.99 -12.93
N ALA A 200 -0.14 0.47 -13.03
CA ALA A 200 -1.01 0.20 -11.88
C ALA A 200 -0.39 -0.78 -10.90
N GLY A 201 0.12 -1.91 -11.40
CA GLY A 201 0.82 -2.90 -10.58
C GLY A 201 2.07 -2.34 -9.91
N LEU A 202 2.90 -1.61 -10.66
CA LEU A 202 4.10 -0.93 -10.15
C LEU A 202 3.74 0.09 -9.07
N GLY A 203 2.75 0.96 -9.33
CA GLY A 203 2.29 1.98 -8.38
C GLY A 203 1.73 1.37 -7.11
N MET A 204 0.92 0.30 -7.24
CA MET A 204 0.34 -0.44 -6.12
C MET A 204 1.41 -0.92 -5.14
N THR A 205 2.42 -1.61 -5.65
CA THR A 205 3.48 -2.21 -4.82
C THR A 205 4.52 -1.21 -4.34
N ALA A 206 4.87 -0.21 -5.15
CA ALA A 206 5.83 0.81 -4.80
C ALA A 206 5.29 1.79 -3.73
N VAL A 207 4.02 2.20 -3.83
CA VAL A 207 3.39 3.06 -2.82
C VAL A 207 3.20 2.28 -1.53
N PHE A 208 2.75 1.02 -1.59
CA PHE A 208 2.68 0.16 -0.42
C PHE A 208 4.03 0.03 0.29
N CYS A 209 5.11 -0.21 -0.47
CA CYS A 209 6.46 -0.26 0.09
C CYS A 209 6.87 1.03 0.80
N GLY A 210 6.62 2.18 0.15
CA GLY A 210 7.03 3.48 0.68
C GLY A 210 6.33 3.87 1.97
N VAL A 211 5.05 3.48 2.15
CA VAL A 211 4.28 3.78 3.36
C VAL A 211 4.51 2.78 4.49
N THR A 212 4.76 1.49 4.17
CA THR A 212 4.97 0.43 5.18
C THR A 212 6.44 0.22 5.53
N ASN A 213 7.35 0.74 4.72
CA ASN A 213 8.80 0.51 4.82
C ASN A 213 9.20 -0.96 4.71
N SER A 214 8.50 -1.74 3.88
CA SER A 214 8.63 -3.19 3.76
C SER A 214 8.99 -3.62 2.32
N PRO A 215 10.24 -3.45 1.88
CA PRO A 215 10.66 -3.72 0.50
C PRO A 215 10.57 -5.20 0.12
N LEU A 216 11.03 -6.12 0.97
CA LEU A 216 10.97 -7.55 0.65
C LEU A 216 9.53 -8.06 0.57
N THR A 217 8.69 -7.63 1.51
CA THR A 217 7.25 -7.90 1.45
C THR A 217 6.63 -7.41 0.15
N SER A 218 6.97 -6.20 -0.29
CA SER A 218 6.39 -5.60 -1.49
C SER A 218 6.81 -6.33 -2.76
N ILE A 219 8.04 -6.86 -2.83
CA ILE A 219 8.53 -7.69 -3.94
C ILE A 219 7.79 -9.02 -3.95
N LEU A 220 7.63 -9.68 -2.79
CA LEU A 220 6.87 -10.92 -2.69
C LEU A 220 5.39 -10.70 -3.00
N LEU A 221 4.82 -9.58 -2.57
CA LEU A 221 3.45 -9.19 -2.90
C LEU A 221 3.27 -9.02 -4.41
N ALA A 222 4.22 -8.37 -5.09
CA ALA A 222 4.21 -8.26 -6.54
C ALA A 222 4.26 -9.63 -7.21
N TYR A 223 5.08 -10.55 -6.71
CA TYR A 223 5.18 -11.91 -7.21
C TYR A 223 3.86 -12.69 -7.05
N GLU A 224 3.27 -12.65 -5.86
CA GLU A 224 2.04 -13.41 -5.57
C GLU A 224 0.81 -12.83 -6.26
N LEU A 225 0.73 -11.49 -6.43
CA LEU A 225 -0.41 -10.84 -7.08
C LEU A 225 -0.33 -10.86 -8.62
N PHE A 226 0.86 -10.70 -9.20
CA PHE A 226 1.03 -10.49 -10.64
C PHE A 226 1.84 -11.59 -11.34
N GLY A 227 2.33 -12.59 -10.58
CA GLY A 227 3.22 -13.62 -11.10
C GLY A 227 4.66 -13.15 -11.22
N GLY A 228 5.53 -14.04 -11.71
CA GLY A 228 6.97 -13.80 -11.80
C GLY A 228 7.42 -12.94 -12.98
N GLN A 229 6.52 -12.57 -13.89
CA GLN A 229 6.86 -11.76 -15.06
C GLN A 229 7.35 -10.39 -14.65
N SER A 230 8.53 -10.01 -15.15
CA SER A 230 9.14 -8.68 -14.89
C SER A 230 9.37 -8.34 -13.41
N LEU A 231 9.51 -9.34 -12.53
CA LEU A 231 9.74 -9.12 -11.09
C LEU A 231 10.93 -8.21 -10.81
N ALA A 232 11.98 -8.27 -11.64
CA ALA A 232 13.14 -7.38 -11.53
C ALA A 232 12.77 -5.90 -11.73
N LEU A 233 11.82 -5.59 -12.62
CA LEU A 233 11.35 -4.22 -12.84
C LEU A 233 10.51 -3.72 -11.66
N PHE A 234 9.68 -4.60 -11.08
CA PHE A 234 8.99 -4.30 -9.81
C PHE A 234 9.97 -4.03 -8.69
N ALA A 235 10.96 -4.91 -8.51
CA ALA A 235 11.97 -4.76 -7.46
C ALA A 235 12.75 -3.43 -7.58
N LEU A 236 13.06 -3.01 -8.81
CA LEU A 236 13.72 -1.71 -9.07
C LEU A 236 12.86 -0.54 -8.58
N VAL A 237 11.59 -0.47 -9.00
CA VAL A 237 10.69 0.62 -8.62
C VAL A 237 10.39 0.62 -7.11
N ILE A 238 10.21 -0.57 -6.52
CA ILE A 238 10.03 -0.77 -5.08
C ILE A 238 11.25 -0.28 -4.30
N ALA A 239 12.46 -0.64 -4.73
CA ALA A 239 13.71 -0.22 -4.06
C ALA A 239 13.88 1.30 -4.09
N ILE A 240 13.57 1.95 -5.21
CA ILE A 240 13.62 3.41 -5.35
C ILE A 240 12.59 4.07 -4.42
N SER A 241 11.35 3.56 -4.42
CA SER A 241 10.29 4.06 -3.54
C SER A 241 10.68 3.91 -2.06
N TYR A 242 11.25 2.77 -1.67
CA TYR A 242 11.74 2.54 -0.31
C TYR A 242 12.80 3.56 0.11
N MET A 243 13.82 3.75 -0.73
CA MET A 243 14.94 4.65 -0.41
C MET A 243 14.49 6.10 -0.30
N LEU A 244 13.65 6.56 -1.24
CA LEU A 244 13.30 7.98 -1.38
C LEU A 244 12.06 8.38 -0.59
N SER A 245 11.23 7.46 -0.08
CA SER A 245 10.11 7.77 0.83
C SER A 245 10.56 8.34 2.18
N GLY A 246 11.86 8.40 2.41
CA GLY A 246 12.44 8.96 3.63
C GLY A 246 12.08 8.13 4.87
N TYR A 247 11.79 8.81 5.97
CA TYR A 247 11.49 8.17 7.26
C TYR A 247 10.02 8.33 7.64
N TYR A 248 9.17 8.54 6.66
CA TYR A 248 7.72 8.50 6.83
C TYR A 248 7.24 7.06 6.87
N GLY A 249 6.19 6.80 7.65
CA GLY A 249 5.59 5.48 7.76
C GLY A 249 4.13 5.57 8.18
N LEU A 250 3.36 4.56 7.82
CA LEU A 250 1.95 4.45 8.17
C LEU A 250 1.76 4.25 9.68
N TYR A 251 2.65 3.48 10.28
CA TYR A 251 2.56 3.09 11.69
C TYR A 251 3.49 3.94 12.55
N SER A 252 2.93 4.83 13.37
CA SER A 252 3.69 5.72 14.27
C SER A 252 4.60 5.00 15.27
N GLU A 253 4.30 3.75 15.59
CA GLU A 253 5.10 2.91 16.51
C GLU A 253 6.20 2.11 15.80
N GLN A 254 6.25 2.12 14.47
CA GLN A 254 7.30 1.45 13.70
C GLN A 254 8.66 2.10 14.01
N LYS A 255 9.63 1.28 14.35
CA LYS A 255 11.00 1.73 14.61
C LYS A 255 11.87 1.60 13.36
N ILE A 256 12.67 2.62 13.11
CA ILE A 256 13.70 2.60 12.08
C ILE A 256 15.05 2.48 12.80
N LEU A 257 15.61 1.29 12.77
CA LEU A 257 16.85 0.99 13.48
C LEU A 257 18.08 1.38 12.66
N TYR A 258 18.04 1.14 11.35
CA TYR A 258 19.12 1.50 10.44
C TYR A 258 18.64 2.50 9.38
N SER A 259 19.53 3.41 9.00
CA SER A 259 19.26 4.37 7.93
C SER A 259 19.06 3.65 6.60
N LYS A 260 18.07 4.10 5.80
CA LYS A 260 17.81 3.55 4.47
C LYS A 260 18.90 3.89 3.44
N LEU A 261 19.65 4.96 3.67
CA LEU A 261 20.63 5.49 2.71
C LEU A 261 22.08 5.27 3.11
N GLN A 262 22.34 5.02 4.39
CA GLN A 262 23.71 4.87 4.92
C GLN A 262 23.75 3.71 5.93
N PRO A 263 24.86 2.96 6.03
CA PRO A 263 24.99 1.89 7.00
C PRO A 263 25.23 2.46 8.42
N ARG A 264 24.22 3.18 8.94
CA ARG A 264 24.26 3.85 10.23
C ARG A 264 23.07 3.46 11.09
N TYR A 265 23.30 3.10 12.33
CA TYR A 265 22.28 2.89 13.36
C TYR A 265 21.69 4.25 13.79
N ILE A 266 20.36 4.39 13.79
CA ILE A 266 19.70 5.67 14.08
C ILE A 266 18.61 5.57 15.15
N ASP A 267 18.02 4.40 15.39
CA ASP A 267 16.97 4.09 16.38
C ASP A 267 15.98 5.24 16.60
N ARG A 268 15.04 5.39 15.70
CA ARG A 268 13.98 6.39 15.80
C ARG A 268 12.64 5.83 15.34
N LYS A 269 11.54 6.43 15.78
CA LYS A 269 10.20 6.17 15.24
C LYS A 269 10.01 6.81 13.86
N THR A 270 9.11 6.27 13.07
CA THR A 270 8.62 6.89 11.84
C THR A 270 7.97 8.25 12.13
N LYS A 271 8.01 9.13 11.15
CA LYS A 271 7.38 10.46 11.22
C LYS A 271 5.96 10.40 10.71
#